data_6496c6ef66bd64c57b1db1babf7de9ea
#
_entry.id   6496c6ef66bd64c57b1db1babf7de9ea
#
_cell.length_a   1.000
_cell.length_b   1.000
_cell.length_c   1.000
_cell.angle_alpha   90.00
_cell.angle_beta   90.00
_cell.angle_gamma   90.00
#
_symmetry.space_group_name_H-M   'P 1'
#
loop_
_entity.id
_entity.type
_entity.pdbx_description
1 polymer ?
#
loop_
_entity_poly.entity_id
_entity_poly.type
_entity_poly.pdbx_seq_one_letter_code
_entity_poly.pdbx_strand_id
1 'polypeptide(L)'
;MAFPRTLKLILLSIRDLIASAGPILFLVIGLLIAAYWWLQPQPPKQVTLATGPTGSAYAQFGKRYAESLKLSGIEVTLKPTSGSSENLELLRKGEADVGFVRGGSADPVADEEAGLSSLGSLFFEPIWLFYRPDAITRAPDSVIAQQAAEAEKAKKAAKAAAKGRHGAERKKAAPPPAQPVTPPAPIPLTSLTQLRGLRVNVDMPGSGLPELMGRLLEANRLAPDALLLSNLEQSAAAEALQAGLLDAIVLSSAPQSPQVQRLLRANDIRLMDFVQADAYTRRFPFLSAVTLPRGVVDLSKDLPAGDVSLLAATTSLLSREDTHPALRQLFAQAAQHLHGGAGWFNRPRDFPNTRTSELPVSPEGDRAINGTPPFWQRYLPFWASNLIERMWLVLGGLLVLMLPLSRVVPPLYQFRVRRRVFRWYARLRDIEGKVDGQRGDPAELTKELDELDRVVIRVAVPLSYADELYALRNNIYAVRKRALARGAGAPAGPAMPPSPPLSPSPSAPR
;
A
#
# COMPACT_ATOMS: atom_id res chain seq x y z
N MET A 1 -47.27 -32.16 22.93
CA MET A 1 -46.25 -33.20 22.70
C MET A 1 -45.21 -33.12 23.79
N ALA A 2 -45.09 -34.15 24.63
CA ALA A 2 -44.09 -34.22 25.72
C ALA A 2 -42.73 -34.64 25.11
N PHE A 3 -41.74 -33.73 25.11
CA PHE A 3 -40.38 -34.09 24.71
C PHE A 3 -39.86 -35.29 25.48
N PRO A 4 -39.18 -36.25 24.81
CA PRO A 4 -38.62 -37.41 25.50
C PRO A 4 -37.62 -36.96 26.59
N ARG A 5 -37.64 -37.66 27.74
CA ARG A 5 -36.79 -37.30 28.92
C ARG A 5 -35.32 -37.09 28.58
N THR A 6 -34.78 -37.87 27.66
CA THR A 6 -33.39 -37.73 27.14
C THR A 6 -33.12 -36.39 26.47
N LEU A 7 -34.05 -35.92 25.66
CA LEU A 7 -33.90 -34.60 24.96
C LEU A 7 -33.90 -33.43 25.96
N LYS A 8 -34.75 -33.52 27.02
CA LYS A 8 -34.75 -32.50 28.09
C LYS A 8 -33.44 -32.45 28.86
N LEU A 9 -32.83 -33.60 29.14
CA LEU A 9 -31.53 -33.69 29.82
C LEU A 9 -30.40 -33.16 28.97
N ILE A 10 -30.38 -33.45 27.66
CA ILE A 10 -29.41 -32.88 26.70
C ILE A 10 -29.56 -31.36 26.62
N LEU A 11 -30.79 -30.83 26.48
CA LEU A 11 -31.04 -29.40 26.44
C LEU A 11 -30.61 -28.68 27.73
N LEU A 12 -30.78 -29.31 28.90
CA LEU A 12 -30.32 -28.78 30.18
C LEU A 12 -28.79 -28.76 30.25
N SER A 13 -28.11 -29.81 29.78
CA SER A 13 -26.64 -29.87 29.74
C SER A 13 -26.07 -28.81 28.81
N ILE A 14 -26.68 -28.62 27.63
CA ILE A 14 -26.30 -27.55 26.68
C ILE A 14 -26.52 -26.15 27.28
N ARG A 15 -27.68 -25.96 27.93
CA ARG A 15 -27.97 -24.68 28.61
C ARG A 15 -26.96 -24.37 29.70
N ASP A 16 -26.58 -25.35 30.49
CA ASP A 16 -25.61 -25.17 31.58
C ASP A 16 -24.19 -24.97 31.06
N LEU A 17 -23.84 -25.64 29.96
CA LEU A 17 -22.56 -25.41 29.26
C LEU A 17 -22.51 -24.00 28.69
N ILE A 18 -23.54 -23.55 27.96
CA ILE A 18 -23.64 -22.20 27.44
C ILE A 18 -23.59 -21.15 28.56
N ALA A 19 -24.30 -21.41 29.68
CA ALA A 19 -24.29 -20.49 30.82
C ALA A 19 -22.94 -20.44 31.56
N SER A 20 -22.11 -21.49 31.47
CA SER A 20 -20.77 -21.53 32.07
C SER A 20 -19.69 -21.04 31.12
N ALA A 21 -19.76 -21.40 29.83
CA ALA A 21 -18.82 -20.97 28.79
C ALA A 21 -19.22 -19.61 28.12
N GLY A 22 -20.53 -19.29 28.17
CA GLY A 22 -21.08 -18.09 27.49
C GLY A 22 -20.41 -16.76 27.84
N PRO A 23 -20.17 -16.45 29.13
CA PRO A 23 -19.46 -15.21 29.49
C PRO A 23 -18.06 -15.15 28.91
N ILE A 24 -17.36 -16.28 28.85
CA ILE A 24 -16.01 -16.40 28.27
C ILE A 24 -16.08 -16.26 26.76
N LEU A 25 -17.03 -16.94 26.11
CA LEU A 25 -17.26 -16.82 24.67
C LEU A 25 -17.65 -15.38 24.26
N PHE A 26 -18.52 -14.75 25.06
CA PHE A 26 -18.92 -13.36 24.85
C PHE A 26 -17.73 -12.40 24.96
N LEU A 27 -16.86 -12.59 25.95
CA LEU A 27 -15.63 -11.82 26.12
C LEU A 27 -14.68 -12.02 24.94
N VAL A 28 -14.50 -13.26 24.46
CA VAL A 28 -13.66 -13.60 23.29
C VAL A 28 -14.21 -12.94 22.03
N ILE A 29 -15.50 -13.05 21.79
CA ILE A 29 -16.15 -12.41 20.62
C ILE A 29 -16.04 -10.88 20.73
N GLY A 30 -16.28 -10.32 21.90
CA GLY A 30 -16.12 -8.89 22.14
C GLY A 30 -14.71 -8.40 21.87
N LEU A 31 -13.70 -9.16 22.29
CA LEU A 31 -12.29 -8.85 22.06
C LEU A 31 -11.92 -8.97 20.58
N LEU A 32 -12.47 -9.97 19.86
CA LEU A 32 -12.30 -10.10 18.41
C LEU A 32 -12.95 -8.93 17.66
N ILE A 33 -14.15 -8.53 18.05
CA ILE A 33 -14.84 -7.38 17.47
C ILE A 33 -14.04 -6.09 17.75
N ALA A 34 -13.60 -5.89 18.98
CA ALA A 34 -12.78 -4.74 19.34
C ALA A 34 -11.48 -4.70 18.55
N ALA A 35 -10.78 -5.83 18.43
CA ALA A 35 -9.58 -5.97 17.63
C ALA A 35 -9.83 -5.71 16.13
N TYR A 36 -10.94 -6.21 15.60
CA TYR A 36 -11.33 -5.95 14.21
C TYR A 36 -11.56 -4.45 13.95
N TRP A 37 -12.25 -3.76 14.86
CA TRP A 37 -12.47 -2.32 14.76
C TRP A 37 -11.18 -1.51 14.93
N TRP A 38 -10.29 -1.95 15.84
CA TRP A 38 -9.00 -1.29 16.07
C TRP A 38 -8.03 -1.45 14.89
N LEU A 39 -7.91 -2.66 14.37
CA LEU A 39 -6.94 -2.99 13.32
C LEU A 39 -7.43 -2.63 11.92
N GLN A 40 -8.74 -2.37 11.75
CA GLN A 40 -9.34 -2.09 10.44
C GLN A 40 -8.74 -2.96 9.32
N PRO A 41 -8.83 -4.30 9.38
CA PRO A 41 -8.09 -5.17 8.48
C PRO A 41 -8.57 -5.13 7.03
N GLN A 42 -9.73 -4.54 6.76
CA GLN A 42 -10.28 -4.40 5.41
C GLN A 42 -9.93 -3.03 4.82
N PRO A 43 -9.34 -2.97 3.61
CA PRO A 43 -9.07 -1.70 2.95
C PRO A 43 -10.38 -1.02 2.53
N PRO A 44 -10.39 0.31 2.43
CA PRO A 44 -11.45 1.04 1.75
C PRO A 44 -11.65 0.51 0.33
N LYS A 45 -12.88 0.51 -0.16
CA LYS A 45 -13.19 0.04 -1.53
C LYS A 45 -12.89 1.08 -2.60
N GLN A 46 -12.61 2.31 -2.20
CA GLN A 46 -12.31 3.42 -3.08
C GLN A 46 -10.99 4.05 -2.69
N VAL A 47 -10.24 4.52 -3.68
CA VAL A 47 -8.95 5.20 -3.52
C VAL A 47 -8.79 6.22 -4.64
N THR A 48 -8.23 7.40 -4.33
CA THR A 48 -7.99 8.46 -5.30
C THR A 48 -6.53 8.45 -5.77
N LEU A 49 -6.34 8.34 -7.08
CA LEU A 49 -5.03 8.40 -7.73
C LEU A 49 -4.88 9.70 -8.53
N ALA A 50 -3.99 10.58 -8.10
CA ALA A 50 -3.59 11.76 -8.85
C ALA A 50 -2.69 11.36 -10.04
N THR A 51 -3.06 11.80 -11.24
CA THR A 51 -2.43 11.41 -12.50
C THR A 51 -1.76 12.58 -13.18
N GLY A 52 -2.08 12.86 -14.42
CA GLY A 52 -1.57 13.97 -15.21
C GLY A 52 -2.59 14.38 -16.26
N PRO A 53 -2.20 15.28 -17.18
CA PRO A 53 -3.06 15.72 -18.26
C PRO A 53 -3.57 14.56 -19.10
N THR A 54 -4.73 14.76 -19.72
CA THR A 54 -5.31 13.76 -20.64
C THR A 54 -4.34 13.41 -21.75
N GLY A 55 -4.11 12.12 -21.98
CA GLY A 55 -3.14 11.64 -22.98
C GLY A 55 -1.69 11.52 -22.50
N SER A 56 -1.37 12.02 -21.29
CA SER A 56 -0.04 11.86 -20.70
C SER A 56 0.24 10.40 -20.32
N ALA A 57 1.52 10.09 -20.07
CA ALA A 57 1.92 8.78 -19.56
C ALA A 57 1.26 8.46 -18.21
N TYR A 58 1.15 9.44 -17.31
CA TYR A 58 0.49 9.27 -16.01
C TYR A 58 -0.99 8.91 -16.15
N ALA A 59 -1.71 9.57 -17.08
CA ALA A 59 -3.11 9.25 -17.35
C ALA A 59 -3.28 7.83 -17.93
N GLN A 60 -2.35 7.38 -18.78
CA GLN A 60 -2.38 6.03 -19.34
C GLN A 60 -2.06 4.97 -18.29
N PHE A 61 -1.02 5.18 -17.48
CA PHE A 61 -0.70 4.28 -16.39
C PHE A 61 -1.80 4.28 -15.32
N GLY A 62 -2.37 5.43 -15.00
CA GLY A 62 -3.49 5.52 -14.05
C GLY A 62 -4.65 4.59 -14.42
N LYS A 63 -5.05 4.54 -15.70
CA LYS A 63 -6.07 3.60 -16.19
C LYS A 63 -5.66 2.14 -15.97
N ARG A 64 -4.42 1.78 -16.26
CA ARG A 64 -3.90 0.41 -16.06
C ARG A 64 -3.85 0.03 -14.58
N TYR A 65 -3.49 0.97 -13.70
CA TYR A 65 -3.59 0.75 -12.25
C TYR A 65 -5.03 0.54 -11.81
N ALA A 66 -5.96 1.35 -12.31
CA ALA A 66 -7.38 1.19 -12.01
C ALA A 66 -7.92 -0.17 -12.42
N GLU A 67 -7.56 -0.64 -13.62
CA GLU A 67 -7.90 -1.97 -14.11
C GLU A 67 -7.30 -3.08 -13.23
N SER A 68 -6.03 -2.94 -12.84
CA SER A 68 -5.35 -3.92 -11.99
C SER A 68 -5.98 -4.03 -10.59
N LEU A 69 -6.26 -2.90 -9.93
CA LEU A 69 -6.84 -2.87 -8.59
C LEU A 69 -8.31 -3.32 -8.58
N LYS A 70 -9.03 -3.10 -9.68
CA LYS A 70 -10.40 -3.57 -9.85
C LYS A 70 -10.52 -5.10 -9.70
N LEU A 71 -9.50 -5.86 -10.13
CA LEU A 71 -9.43 -7.31 -9.92
C LEU A 71 -9.43 -7.71 -8.45
N SER A 72 -8.96 -6.81 -7.58
CA SER A 72 -8.96 -6.99 -6.12
C SER A 72 -10.18 -6.35 -5.44
N GLY A 73 -11.16 -5.87 -6.21
CA GLY A 73 -12.38 -5.25 -5.70
C GLY A 73 -12.21 -3.81 -5.22
N ILE A 74 -11.16 -3.12 -5.62
CA ILE A 74 -10.88 -1.72 -5.31
C ILE A 74 -11.18 -0.84 -6.52
N GLU A 75 -11.98 0.18 -6.31
CA GLU A 75 -12.31 1.20 -7.31
C GLU A 75 -11.32 2.37 -7.18
N VAL A 76 -10.60 2.67 -8.26
CA VAL A 76 -9.65 3.78 -8.31
C VAL A 76 -10.28 4.96 -9.02
N THR A 77 -10.47 6.05 -8.30
CA THR A 77 -10.90 7.34 -8.86
C THR A 77 -9.67 8.05 -9.41
N LEU A 78 -9.63 8.24 -10.73
CA LEU A 78 -8.53 8.97 -11.37
C LEU A 78 -8.80 10.47 -11.29
N LYS A 79 -7.84 11.22 -10.73
CA LYS A 79 -7.89 12.68 -10.65
C LYS A 79 -6.90 13.26 -11.64
N PRO A 80 -7.35 13.81 -12.79
CA PRO A 80 -6.49 14.49 -13.75
C PRO A 80 -5.90 15.77 -13.15
N THR A 81 -4.62 16.02 -13.41
CA THR A 81 -3.88 17.18 -12.92
C THR A 81 -2.95 17.70 -14.00
N SER A 82 -2.27 18.82 -13.74
CA SER A 82 -1.20 19.32 -14.61
C SER A 82 0.12 18.54 -14.48
N GLY A 83 0.28 17.71 -13.42
CA GLY A 83 1.46 16.86 -13.24
C GLY A 83 1.98 16.79 -11.80
N SER A 84 3.31 16.60 -11.67
CA SER A 84 3.96 16.20 -10.41
C SER A 84 3.80 17.21 -9.27
N SER A 85 3.93 18.50 -9.53
CA SER A 85 3.82 19.53 -8.48
C SER A 85 2.39 19.63 -7.95
N GLU A 86 1.38 19.56 -8.83
CA GLU A 86 -0.02 19.54 -8.43
C GLU A 86 -0.36 18.23 -7.70
N ASN A 87 0.18 17.09 -8.15
CA ASN A 87 -0.01 15.80 -7.46
C ASN A 87 0.52 15.85 -6.03
N LEU A 88 1.71 16.43 -5.82
CA LEU A 88 2.25 16.64 -4.47
C LEU A 88 1.35 17.53 -3.61
N GLU A 89 0.83 18.59 -4.18
CA GLU A 89 -0.08 19.49 -3.45
C GLU A 89 -1.36 18.76 -3.03
N LEU A 90 -1.95 17.94 -3.92
CA LEU A 90 -3.12 17.13 -3.63
C LEU A 90 -2.85 16.08 -2.54
N LEU A 91 -1.67 15.44 -2.58
CA LEU A 91 -1.25 14.50 -1.55
C LEU A 91 -1.10 15.20 -0.19
N ARG A 92 -0.41 16.35 -0.13
CA ARG A 92 -0.25 17.15 1.10
C ARG A 92 -1.59 17.60 1.68
N LYS A 93 -2.55 17.97 0.83
CA LYS A 93 -3.91 18.38 1.26
C LYS A 93 -4.84 17.22 1.62
N GLY A 94 -4.44 15.99 1.32
CA GLY A 94 -5.31 14.82 1.51
C GLY A 94 -6.44 14.70 0.49
N GLU A 95 -6.32 15.36 -0.65
CA GLU A 95 -7.27 15.29 -1.74
C GLU A 95 -6.97 14.16 -2.74
N ALA A 96 -5.84 13.51 -2.60
CA ALA A 96 -5.46 12.27 -3.25
C ALA A 96 -4.75 11.37 -2.25
N ASP A 97 -4.93 10.05 -2.39
CA ASP A 97 -4.31 9.03 -1.55
C ASP A 97 -2.95 8.60 -2.11
N VAL A 98 -2.86 8.55 -3.44
CA VAL A 98 -1.69 8.10 -4.20
C VAL A 98 -1.50 9.04 -5.39
N GLY A 99 -0.25 9.25 -5.82
CA GLY A 99 0.04 10.10 -6.97
C GLY A 99 1.37 9.78 -7.64
N PHE A 100 1.45 10.05 -8.96
CA PHE A 100 2.70 9.99 -9.70
C PHE A 100 3.50 11.27 -9.49
N VAL A 101 4.74 11.14 -9.05
CA VAL A 101 5.61 12.28 -8.80
C VAL A 101 6.99 12.01 -9.40
N ARG A 102 7.44 12.96 -10.24
CA ARG A 102 8.77 12.92 -10.84
C ARG A 102 9.81 13.39 -9.85
N GLY A 103 10.98 12.77 -9.88
CA GLY A 103 12.15 13.18 -9.12
C GLY A 103 12.53 14.64 -9.38
N GLY A 104 12.95 15.34 -8.33
CA GLY A 104 13.23 16.77 -8.33
C GLY A 104 12.01 17.68 -8.13
N SER A 105 10.80 17.12 -8.03
CA SER A 105 9.59 17.87 -7.71
C SER A 105 9.29 17.88 -6.22
N ALA A 106 9.69 16.84 -5.50
CA ALA A 106 9.49 16.73 -4.06
C ALA A 106 10.55 17.53 -3.28
N ASP A 107 10.17 17.99 -2.08
CA ASP A 107 11.08 18.40 -1.03
C ASP A 107 11.20 17.23 -0.05
N PRO A 108 12.31 16.45 -0.06
CA PRO A 108 12.40 15.22 0.71
C PRO A 108 12.15 15.40 2.21
N VAL A 109 12.57 16.52 2.79
CA VAL A 109 12.40 16.79 4.22
C VAL A 109 10.96 17.19 4.52
N ALA A 110 10.45 18.22 3.83
CA ALA A 110 9.11 18.74 4.07
C ALA A 110 8.02 17.71 3.71
N ASP A 111 8.22 16.89 2.69
CA ASP A 111 7.24 15.89 2.26
C ASP A 111 7.22 14.65 3.17
N GLU A 112 8.38 14.26 3.73
CA GLU A 112 8.44 13.21 4.75
C GLU A 112 7.76 13.69 6.05
N GLU A 113 8.01 14.92 6.48
CA GLU A 113 7.33 15.53 7.64
C GLU A 113 5.82 15.66 7.41
N ALA A 114 5.39 15.85 6.15
CA ALA A 114 3.97 15.85 5.76
C ALA A 114 3.36 14.44 5.69
N GLY A 115 4.10 13.39 6.05
CA GLY A 115 3.65 12.00 6.03
C GLY A 115 3.51 11.41 4.63
N LEU A 116 4.35 11.83 3.68
CA LEU A 116 4.42 11.22 2.36
C LEU A 116 5.53 10.16 2.33
N SER A 117 5.26 9.06 1.69
CA SER A 117 6.21 7.97 1.49
C SER A 117 6.12 7.39 0.07
N SER A 118 7.20 6.80 -0.40
CA SER A 118 7.26 6.19 -1.72
C SER A 118 6.79 4.74 -1.70
N LEU A 119 6.02 4.35 -2.71
CA LEU A 119 5.70 2.95 -3.00
C LEU A 119 6.71 2.30 -3.97
N GLY A 120 7.72 3.06 -4.38
CA GLY A 120 8.78 2.67 -5.29
C GLY A 120 8.85 3.56 -6.53
N SER A 121 10.02 3.55 -7.15
CA SER A 121 10.27 4.20 -8.42
C SER A 121 9.81 3.32 -9.57
N LEU A 122 9.14 3.90 -10.57
CA LEU A 122 8.37 3.16 -11.56
C LEU A 122 9.04 3.09 -12.95
N PHE A 123 9.58 4.20 -13.41
CA PHE A 123 10.20 4.32 -14.74
C PHE A 123 11.03 5.59 -14.85
N PHE A 124 11.91 5.61 -15.83
CA PHE A 124 12.59 6.83 -16.24
C PHE A 124 11.66 7.75 -17.04
N GLU A 125 11.70 9.01 -16.69
CA GLU A 125 11.01 10.09 -17.39
C GLU A 125 12.05 11.03 -18.01
N PRO A 126 12.50 10.76 -19.24
CA PRO A 126 13.49 11.56 -19.89
C PRO A 126 12.99 12.98 -20.18
N ILE A 127 13.91 13.92 -20.12
CA ILE A 127 13.72 15.29 -20.54
C ILE A 127 13.98 15.34 -22.05
N TRP A 128 12.91 15.43 -22.83
CA TRP A 128 12.95 15.52 -24.28
C TRP A 128 12.98 16.98 -24.69
N LEU A 129 14.12 17.46 -25.18
CA LEU A 129 14.22 18.79 -25.76
C LEU A 129 14.24 18.68 -27.28
N PHE A 130 13.08 18.94 -27.88
CA PHE A 130 12.90 18.99 -29.31
C PHE A 130 13.08 20.42 -29.84
N TYR A 131 13.74 20.54 -30.99
CA TYR A 131 14.02 21.85 -31.58
C TYR A 131 13.96 21.83 -33.11
N ARG A 132 13.76 22.99 -33.68
CA ARG A 132 13.82 23.22 -35.12
C ARG A 132 15.24 23.64 -35.51
N PRO A 133 15.94 22.91 -36.41
CA PRO A 133 17.31 23.22 -36.80
C PRO A 133 17.47 24.60 -37.46
N ASP A 134 16.44 25.03 -38.22
CA ASP A 134 16.43 26.34 -38.89
C ASP A 134 16.31 27.50 -37.90
N ALA A 135 15.71 27.32 -36.73
CA ALA A 135 15.58 28.35 -35.72
C ALA A 135 16.93 28.74 -35.11
N ILE A 136 17.82 27.77 -34.91
CA ILE A 136 19.16 27.99 -34.34
C ILE A 136 19.99 28.92 -35.20
N THR A 137 19.85 28.80 -36.52
CA THR A 137 20.58 29.66 -37.48
C THR A 137 19.99 31.05 -37.63
N ARG A 138 18.72 31.25 -37.24
CA ARG A 138 18.01 32.54 -37.36
C ARG A 138 18.12 33.42 -36.11
N ALA A 139 18.40 32.88 -34.94
CA ALA A 139 18.43 33.63 -33.68
C ALA A 139 19.69 34.53 -33.62
N PRO A 140 19.57 35.86 -33.69
CA PRO A 140 20.72 36.75 -33.75
C PRO A 140 21.60 36.75 -32.50
N ASP A 141 21.02 36.44 -31.36
CA ASP A 141 21.69 36.34 -30.05
C ASP A 141 22.09 34.92 -29.65
N SER A 142 21.91 33.93 -30.53
CA SER A 142 22.31 32.56 -30.22
C SER A 142 23.83 32.45 -30.13
N VAL A 143 24.33 31.72 -29.15
CA VAL A 143 25.76 31.41 -29.00
C VAL A 143 26.31 30.78 -30.29
N ILE A 144 25.48 30.02 -31.01
CA ILE A 144 25.83 29.38 -32.27
C ILE A 144 26.02 30.40 -33.38
N ALA A 145 25.13 31.40 -33.49
CA ALA A 145 25.29 32.48 -34.46
C ALA A 145 26.56 33.27 -34.17
N GLN A 146 26.88 33.53 -32.90
CA GLN A 146 28.12 34.17 -32.49
C GLN A 146 29.34 33.32 -32.84
N GLN A 147 29.33 32.01 -32.51
CA GLN A 147 30.40 31.08 -32.85
C GLN A 147 30.59 30.91 -34.35
N ALA A 148 29.50 30.85 -35.12
CA ALA A 148 29.55 30.80 -36.57
C ALA A 148 30.15 32.09 -37.15
N ALA A 149 29.77 33.25 -36.62
CA ALA A 149 30.32 34.54 -37.02
C ALA A 149 31.80 34.67 -36.65
N GLU A 150 32.21 34.18 -35.48
CA GLU A 150 33.62 34.13 -35.06
C GLU A 150 34.44 33.16 -35.92
N ALA A 151 33.91 31.97 -36.23
CA ALA A 151 34.56 31.03 -37.12
C ALA A 151 34.71 31.56 -38.55
N GLU A 152 33.74 32.31 -39.03
CA GLU A 152 33.82 32.97 -40.32
C GLU A 152 34.84 34.14 -40.32
N LYS A 153 34.87 34.92 -39.24
CA LYS A 153 35.92 35.94 -39.05
C LYS A 153 37.31 35.31 -38.99
N ALA A 154 37.49 34.22 -38.27
CA ALA A 154 38.76 33.46 -38.20
C ALA A 154 39.16 32.90 -39.57
N LYS A 155 38.24 32.36 -40.36
CA LYS A 155 38.48 31.88 -41.73
C LYS A 155 38.85 33.04 -42.66
N LYS A 156 38.20 34.22 -42.57
CA LYS A 156 38.55 35.43 -43.34
C LYS A 156 39.94 35.97 -42.94
N ALA A 157 40.25 35.98 -41.65
CA ALA A 157 41.58 36.38 -41.15
C ALA A 157 42.69 35.40 -41.60
N ALA A 158 42.43 34.07 -41.53
CA ALA A 158 43.37 33.05 -42.05
C ALA A 158 43.58 33.18 -43.57
N LYS A 159 42.52 33.50 -44.34
CA LYS A 159 42.58 33.70 -45.78
C LYS A 159 43.32 35.01 -46.15
N ALA A 160 43.16 36.03 -45.33
CA ALA A 160 43.92 37.33 -45.49
C ALA A 160 45.40 37.12 -45.13
N ALA A 161 45.73 36.40 -44.08
CA ALA A 161 47.11 36.05 -43.72
C ALA A 161 47.80 35.13 -44.74
N ALA A 162 47.05 34.22 -45.37
CA ALA A 162 47.56 33.42 -46.49
C ALA A 162 47.82 34.21 -47.75
N LYS A 163 47.03 35.29 -48.01
CA LYS A 163 47.18 36.20 -49.14
C LYS A 163 48.38 37.16 -49.01
N GLY A 164 48.82 37.42 -47.76
CA GLY A 164 50.00 38.27 -47.47
C GLY A 164 51.34 37.58 -47.62
N ARG A 165 51.40 36.26 -47.90
CA ARG A 165 52.65 35.50 -47.98
C ARG A 165 53.09 35.08 -49.40
N HIS A 166 52.35 35.42 -50.48
CA HIS A 166 52.74 35.06 -51.85
C HIS A 166 52.58 36.27 -52.77
N GLY A 167 53.47 37.16 -52.67
CA GLY A 167 53.86 38.09 -53.76
C GLY A 167 54.93 37.40 -54.60
N ALA A 168 54.55 36.55 -55.55
CA ALA A 168 55.33 36.15 -56.68
C ALA A 168 54.42 35.40 -57.69
N GLU A 169 54.26 36.02 -58.81
CA GLU A 169 53.75 35.58 -60.13
C GLU A 169 53.20 34.13 -60.20
N ARG A 170 51.93 34.05 -60.55
CA ARG A 170 51.45 33.01 -61.47
C ARG A 170 50.23 33.40 -62.26
N LYS A 171 50.38 33.12 -63.60
CA LYS A 171 49.46 33.33 -64.73
C LYS A 171 48.01 32.99 -64.42
N LYS A 172 47.10 33.81 -65.01
CA LYS A 172 45.66 33.54 -65.15
C LYS A 172 45.37 32.12 -65.62
N ALA A 173 44.81 31.35 -64.74
CA ALA A 173 43.98 30.18 -65.10
C ALA A 173 42.52 30.56 -64.77
N ALA A 174 41.60 30.21 -65.69
CA ALA A 174 40.17 30.48 -65.61
C ALA A 174 39.60 29.85 -64.28
N PRO A 175 38.66 30.55 -63.60
CA PRO A 175 38.07 30.00 -62.40
C PRO A 175 37.33 28.73 -62.75
N PRO A 176 37.53 27.64 -61.96
CA PRO A 176 36.69 26.41 -62.09
C PRO A 176 35.24 26.82 -61.81
N PRO A 177 34.25 26.07 -62.44
CA PRO A 177 32.86 26.39 -62.26
C PRO A 177 32.55 26.29 -60.75
N ALA A 178 31.78 27.28 -60.25
CA ALA A 178 31.34 27.32 -58.86
C ALA A 178 30.61 26.03 -58.57
N GLN A 179 31.22 25.18 -57.70
CA GLN A 179 30.55 24.05 -57.13
C GLN A 179 29.34 24.56 -56.34
N PRO A 180 28.17 23.91 -56.45
CA PRO A 180 27.01 24.32 -55.66
C PRO A 180 27.40 24.31 -54.19
N VAL A 181 27.30 25.49 -53.56
CA VAL A 181 27.56 25.66 -52.13
C VAL A 181 26.49 24.87 -51.43
N THR A 182 26.80 23.63 -51.03
CA THR A 182 25.95 22.86 -50.15
C THR A 182 25.74 23.69 -48.89
N PRO A 183 24.51 24.03 -48.52
CA PRO A 183 24.27 24.77 -47.28
C PRO A 183 24.98 24.08 -46.14
N PRO A 184 25.65 24.81 -45.23
CA PRO A 184 26.37 24.23 -44.12
C PRO A 184 25.41 23.31 -43.32
N ALA A 185 25.85 22.10 -42.99
CA ALA A 185 25.07 21.19 -42.23
C ALA A 185 24.58 21.86 -40.92
N PRO A 186 23.31 21.73 -40.56
CA PRO A 186 22.77 22.41 -39.39
C PRO A 186 23.55 21.96 -38.14
N ILE A 187 24.03 22.94 -37.37
CA ILE A 187 24.78 22.69 -36.13
C ILE A 187 23.83 22.05 -35.12
N PRO A 188 24.17 20.85 -34.54
CA PRO A 188 23.30 20.22 -33.59
C PRO A 188 23.27 20.99 -32.27
N LEU A 189 22.10 20.97 -31.59
CA LEU A 189 21.94 21.49 -30.24
C LEU A 189 22.50 20.47 -29.25
N THR A 190 23.53 20.85 -28.50
CA THR A 190 24.22 19.96 -27.54
C THR A 190 24.38 20.58 -26.14
N SER A 191 24.03 21.86 -25.99
CA SER A 191 24.10 22.57 -24.71
C SER A 191 22.90 23.50 -24.55
N LEU A 192 22.39 23.62 -23.32
CA LEU A 192 21.30 24.52 -22.97
C LEU A 192 21.66 25.99 -23.23
N THR A 193 22.96 26.38 -23.22
CA THR A 193 23.41 27.72 -23.51
C THR A 193 23.08 28.17 -24.93
N GLN A 194 22.89 27.23 -25.86
CA GLN A 194 22.52 27.49 -27.24
C GLN A 194 21.04 27.87 -27.43
N LEU A 195 20.21 27.77 -26.36
CA LEU A 195 18.80 28.17 -26.37
C LEU A 195 18.61 29.69 -26.26
N ARG A 196 19.66 30.48 -26.02
CA ARG A 196 19.59 31.94 -25.87
C ARG A 196 18.90 32.59 -27.06
N GLY A 197 17.91 33.44 -26.79
CA GLY A 197 17.12 34.15 -27.79
C GLY A 197 16.04 33.32 -28.49
N LEU A 198 15.89 32.03 -28.16
CA LEU A 198 14.87 31.15 -28.75
C LEU A 198 13.53 31.19 -28.00
N ARG A 199 12.43 30.95 -28.74
CA ARG A 199 11.09 30.74 -28.19
C ARG A 199 10.97 29.30 -27.71
N VAL A 200 11.01 29.10 -26.38
CA VAL A 200 11.08 27.79 -25.76
C VAL A 200 9.85 27.55 -24.91
N ASN A 201 9.12 26.47 -25.15
CA ASN A 201 8.06 26.02 -24.25
C ASN A 201 8.61 25.06 -23.17
N VAL A 202 8.23 25.32 -21.91
CA VAL A 202 8.67 24.56 -20.76
C VAL A 202 7.51 23.87 -20.02
N ASP A 203 6.41 23.62 -20.71
CA ASP A 203 5.18 23.00 -20.17
C ASP A 203 4.38 23.92 -19.23
N MET A 204 3.24 23.44 -18.75
CA MET A 204 2.35 24.20 -17.87
C MET A 204 2.90 24.32 -16.45
N PRO A 205 2.56 25.41 -15.73
CA PRO A 205 2.76 25.46 -14.28
C PRO A 205 2.06 24.27 -13.60
N GLY A 206 2.69 23.72 -12.55
CA GLY A 206 2.17 22.54 -11.86
C GLY A 206 2.61 21.19 -12.45
N SER A 207 3.15 21.17 -13.68
CA SER A 207 3.78 19.96 -14.25
C SER A 207 5.10 19.59 -13.56
N GLY A 208 5.72 20.53 -12.86
CA GLY A 208 7.04 20.41 -12.25
C GLY A 208 8.20 20.59 -13.25
N LEU A 209 7.91 20.70 -14.56
CA LEU A 209 8.94 20.88 -15.58
C LEU A 209 9.48 22.33 -15.65
N PRO A 210 8.64 23.38 -15.49
CA PRO A 210 9.14 24.74 -15.42
C PRO A 210 10.17 24.97 -14.32
N GLU A 211 9.92 24.40 -13.13
CA GLU A 211 10.81 24.50 -11.97
C GLU A 211 12.12 23.76 -12.23
N LEU A 212 12.05 22.55 -12.81
CA LEU A 212 13.23 21.78 -13.18
C LEU A 212 14.05 22.52 -14.24
N MET A 213 13.41 23.02 -15.29
CA MET A 213 14.11 23.79 -16.33
C MET A 213 14.73 25.08 -15.78
N GLY A 214 14.05 25.75 -14.84
CA GLY A 214 14.62 26.92 -14.15
C GLY A 214 15.95 26.59 -13.46
N ARG A 215 16.00 25.45 -12.68
CA ARG A 215 17.24 24.98 -12.04
C ARG A 215 18.34 24.62 -13.05
N LEU A 216 17.98 23.99 -14.17
CA LEU A 216 18.94 23.62 -15.21
C LEU A 216 19.47 24.85 -15.93
N LEU A 217 18.63 25.84 -16.23
CA LEU A 217 19.05 27.13 -16.86
C LEU A 217 19.96 27.93 -15.92
N GLU A 218 19.61 28.03 -14.64
CA GLU A 218 20.44 28.68 -13.60
C GLU A 218 21.81 28.01 -13.48
N ALA A 219 21.86 26.67 -13.48
CA ALA A 219 23.11 25.94 -13.45
C ALA A 219 24.01 26.22 -14.66
N ASN A 220 23.43 26.60 -15.79
CA ASN A 220 24.12 27.02 -17.01
C ASN A 220 24.33 28.54 -17.10
N ARG A 221 24.04 29.28 -16.01
CA ARG A 221 24.16 30.75 -15.95
C ARG A 221 23.32 31.43 -17.03
N LEU A 222 22.16 30.88 -17.34
CA LEU A 222 21.17 31.45 -18.22
C LEU A 222 20.06 32.07 -17.39
N ALA A 223 19.92 33.37 -17.45
CA ALA A 223 18.78 34.05 -16.83
C ALA A 223 17.48 33.72 -17.61
N PRO A 224 16.31 33.64 -16.96
CA PRO A 224 15.04 33.30 -17.62
C PRO A 224 14.69 34.27 -18.77
N ASP A 225 15.09 35.54 -18.68
CA ASP A 225 14.89 36.59 -19.70
C ASP A 225 15.81 36.43 -20.92
N ALA A 226 16.80 35.54 -20.84
CA ALA A 226 17.63 35.19 -21.99
C ALA A 226 16.90 34.30 -23.02
N LEU A 227 15.73 33.78 -22.67
CA LEU A 227 14.86 32.96 -23.50
C LEU A 227 13.45 33.57 -23.56
N LEU A 228 12.72 33.32 -24.65
CA LEU A 228 11.29 33.63 -24.73
C LEU A 228 10.49 32.44 -24.27
N LEU A 229 10.26 32.33 -22.94
CA LEU A 229 9.59 31.17 -22.33
C LEU A 229 8.08 31.25 -22.56
N SER A 230 7.47 30.09 -22.81
CA SER A 230 6.02 29.86 -22.84
C SER A 230 5.64 28.64 -22.06
N ASN A 231 4.36 28.57 -21.65
CA ASN A 231 3.81 27.52 -20.77
C ASN A 231 2.57 26.88 -21.40
N LEU A 232 2.69 26.41 -22.64
CA LEU A 232 1.63 25.68 -23.31
C LEU A 232 1.62 24.23 -22.88
N GLU A 233 0.44 23.62 -22.88
CA GLU A 233 0.28 22.17 -22.70
C GLU A 233 1.01 21.40 -23.81
N GLN A 234 1.48 20.19 -23.51
CA GLN A 234 2.36 19.38 -24.38
C GLN A 234 1.83 19.18 -25.80
N SER A 235 0.52 18.96 -25.97
CA SER A 235 -0.08 18.78 -27.31
C SER A 235 -0.06 20.08 -28.11
N ALA A 236 -0.46 21.19 -27.50
CA ALA A 236 -0.46 22.50 -28.11
C ALA A 236 0.98 22.96 -28.42
N ALA A 237 1.93 22.69 -27.52
CA ALA A 237 3.35 23.00 -27.73
C ALA A 237 3.94 22.22 -28.92
N ALA A 238 3.61 20.94 -29.06
CA ALA A 238 4.05 20.10 -30.16
C ALA A 238 3.50 20.60 -31.50
N GLU A 239 2.25 21.04 -31.55
CA GLU A 239 1.65 21.66 -32.74
C GLU A 239 2.29 23.01 -33.07
N ALA A 240 2.52 23.87 -32.06
CA ALA A 240 3.17 25.16 -32.23
C ALA A 240 4.62 25.02 -32.73
N LEU A 241 5.36 24.00 -32.27
CA LEU A 241 6.70 23.67 -32.76
C LEU A 241 6.66 23.28 -34.24
N GLN A 242 5.75 22.39 -34.64
CA GLN A 242 5.59 22.00 -36.06
C GLN A 242 5.14 23.14 -36.94
N ALA A 243 4.30 24.03 -36.44
CA ALA A 243 3.88 25.25 -37.14
C ALA A 243 4.96 26.35 -37.21
N GLY A 244 6.11 26.19 -36.53
CA GLY A 244 7.17 27.19 -36.47
C GLY A 244 6.87 28.41 -35.59
N LEU A 245 5.84 28.31 -34.74
CA LEU A 245 5.52 29.35 -33.74
C LEU A 245 6.45 29.27 -32.52
N LEU A 246 7.01 28.06 -32.25
CA LEU A 246 8.06 27.83 -31.26
C LEU A 246 9.33 27.33 -31.95
N ASP A 247 10.47 27.59 -31.34
CA ASP A 247 11.78 27.17 -31.80
C ASP A 247 12.26 25.91 -31.14
N ALA A 248 11.89 25.70 -29.85
CA ALA A 248 12.13 24.50 -29.10
C ALA A 248 11.01 24.25 -28.10
N ILE A 249 10.83 22.99 -27.74
CA ILE A 249 9.93 22.57 -26.65
C ILE A 249 10.63 21.56 -25.75
N VAL A 250 10.34 21.64 -24.48
CA VAL A 250 10.81 20.66 -23.51
C VAL A 250 9.60 19.87 -23.04
N LEU A 251 9.73 18.54 -23.07
CA LEU A 251 8.74 17.61 -22.56
C LEU A 251 9.41 16.71 -21.52
N SER A 252 8.72 16.41 -20.43
CA SER A 252 9.13 15.35 -19.53
C SER A 252 8.03 14.28 -19.56
N SER A 253 8.34 13.12 -20.09
CA SER A 253 7.36 12.07 -20.30
C SER A 253 8.02 10.73 -20.60
N ALA A 254 7.28 9.64 -20.35
CA ALA A 254 7.72 8.31 -20.73
C ALA A 254 7.84 8.18 -22.29
N PRO A 255 8.74 7.31 -22.78
CA PRO A 255 8.95 7.13 -24.23
C PRO A 255 7.69 6.73 -25.00
N GLN A 256 6.73 6.11 -24.34
CA GLN A 256 5.46 5.64 -24.94
C GLN A 256 4.46 6.79 -25.16
N SER A 257 4.73 7.98 -24.65
CA SER A 257 3.85 9.14 -24.85
C SER A 257 3.62 9.40 -26.33
N PRO A 258 2.37 9.59 -26.78
CA PRO A 258 2.04 9.86 -28.18
C PRO A 258 2.75 11.10 -28.74
N GLN A 259 2.94 12.12 -27.90
CA GLN A 259 3.62 13.37 -28.31
C GLN A 259 5.10 13.12 -28.59
N VAL A 260 5.79 12.40 -27.71
CA VAL A 260 7.20 12.02 -27.90
C VAL A 260 7.35 11.17 -29.16
N GLN A 261 6.50 10.17 -29.33
CA GLN A 261 6.52 9.27 -30.51
C GLN A 261 6.31 10.04 -31.82
N ARG A 262 5.42 11.03 -31.84
CA ARG A 262 5.15 11.88 -33.01
C ARG A 262 6.34 12.74 -33.35
N LEU A 263 6.95 13.40 -32.36
CA LEU A 263 8.07 14.32 -32.56
C LEU A 263 9.37 13.62 -32.97
N LEU A 264 9.62 12.42 -32.40
CA LEU A 264 10.78 11.61 -32.79
C LEU A 264 10.75 11.16 -34.26
N ARG A 265 9.54 11.10 -34.87
CA ARG A 265 9.36 10.71 -36.29
C ARG A 265 9.20 11.89 -37.22
N ALA A 266 9.19 13.15 -36.72
CA ALA A 266 9.07 14.33 -37.51
C ALA A 266 10.39 14.63 -38.23
N ASN A 267 10.34 14.95 -39.55
CA ASN A 267 11.54 15.14 -40.35
C ASN A 267 12.24 16.50 -40.13
N ASP A 268 11.48 17.52 -39.75
CA ASP A 268 11.89 18.91 -39.53
C ASP A 268 12.19 19.25 -38.06
N ILE A 269 12.11 18.28 -37.17
CA ILE A 269 12.37 18.45 -35.75
C ILE A 269 13.54 17.54 -35.38
N ARG A 270 14.39 18.02 -34.48
CA ARG A 270 15.50 17.25 -33.95
C ARG A 270 15.45 17.18 -32.43
N LEU A 271 16.02 16.11 -31.90
CA LEU A 271 16.20 15.92 -30.46
C LEU A 271 17.57 16.44 -30.05
N MET A 272 17.65 17.20 -28.97
CA MET A 272 18.90 17.65 -28.38
C MET A 272 19.66 16.45 -27.77
N ASP A 273 20.97 16.42 -28.02
CA ASP A 273 21.89 15.50 -27.37
C ASP A 273 22.54 16.22 -26.18
N PHE A 274 22.26 15.70 -24.96
CA PHE A 274 22.84 16.19 -23.70
C PHE A 274 24.24 15.65 -23.51
N VAL A 275 25.23 16.09 -24.29
CA VAL A 275 26.61 15.63 -24.21
C VAL A 275 27.19 15.69 -22.78
N GLN A 276 26.69 16.62 -21.96
CA GLN A 276 27.11 16.79 -20.56
C GLN A 276 26.21 16.06 -19.57
N ALA A 277 25.43 15.05 -19.99
CA ALA A 277 24.47 14.36 -19.10
C ALA A 277 25.10 13.89 -17.78
N ASP A 278 26.27 13.29 -17.81
CA ASP A 278 26.98 12.84 -16.61
C ASP A 278 27.32 14.00 -15.64
N ALA A 279 27.65 15.17 -16.14
CA ALA A 279 27.93 16.32 -15.30
C ALA A 279 26.68 16.83 -14.59
N TYR A 280 25.52 16.78 -15.25
CA TYR A 280 24.24 17.13 -14.64
C TYR A 280 23.86 16.13 -13.53
N THR A 281 24.05 14.84 -13.72
CA THR A 281 23.72 13.85 -12.69
C THR A 281 24.56 13.99 -11.42
N ARG A 282 25.79 14.45 -11.55
CA ARG A 282 26.65 14.77 -10.39
C ARG A 282 26.20 15.98 -9.62
N ARG A 283 25.56 16.93 -10.30
CA ARG A 283 25.05 18.17 -9.71
C ARG A 283 23.61 18.04 -9.20
N PHE A 284 22.81 17.21 -9.83
CA PHE A 284 21.42 16.96 -9.53
C PHE A 284 21.21 15.45 -9.29
N PRO A 285 21.28 14.99 -8.05
CA PRO A 285 21.25 13.54 -7.73
C PRO A 285 19.97 12.82 -8.14
N PHE A 286 18.87 13.55 -8.32
CA PHE A 286 17.59 13.02 -8.80
C PHE A 286 17.55 12.78 -10.32
N LEU A 287 18.57 13.22 -11.06
CA LEU A 287 18.71 12.96 -12.49
C LEU A 287 19.63 11.77 -12.74
N SER A 288 19.31 11.03 -13.78
CA SER A 288 20.11 9.94 -14.33
C SER A 288 20.44 10.25 -15.79
N ALA A 289 21.65 9.92 -16.22
CA ALA A 289 22.01 9.93 -17.63
C ALA A 289 21.48 8.64 -18.27
N VAL A 290 20.72 8.79 -19.35
CA VAL A 290 20.18 7.66 -20.11
C VAL A 290 20.49 7.86 -21.59
N THR A 291 20.72 6.77 -22.30
CA THR A 291 21.03 6.80 -23.73
C THR A 291 19.85 6.27 -24.52
N LEU A 292 19.36 7.04 -25.49
CA LEU A 292 18.42 6.60 -26.50
C LEU A 292 19.22 5.90 -27.61
N PRO A 293 19.14 4.57 -27.75
CA PRO A 293 19.99 3.85 -28.69
C PRO A 293 19.63 4.16 -30.15
N ARG A 294 20.63 4.13 -31.04
CA ARG A 294 20.43 4.22 -32.47
C ARG A 294 19.36 3.21 -32.95
N GLY A 295 18.44 3.66 -33.77
CA GLY A 295 17.41 2.83 -34.38
C GLY A 295 16.27 2.40 -33.46
N VAL A 296 16.30 2.72 -32.15
CA VAL A 296 15.30 2.21 -31.18
C VAL A 296 13.88 2.70 -31.45
N VAL A 297 13.73 3.84 -32.10
CA VAL A 297 12.42 4.41 -32.48
C VAL A 297 11.86 3.77 -33.74
N ASP A 298 12.73 3.54 -34.74
CA ASP A 298 12.37 2.89 -36.00
C ASP A 298 13.64 2.28 -36.62
N LEU A 299 13.75 0.96 -36.57
CA LEU A 299 14.88 0.22 -37.11
C LEU A 299 15.00 0.34 -38.63
N SER A 300 13.87 0.44 -39.34
CA SER A 300 13.85 0.50 -40.81
C SER A 300 14.34 1.85 -41.34
N LYS A 301 14.14 2.91 -40.56
CA LYS A 301 14.54 4.30 -40.90
C LYS A 301 15.79 4.76 -40.17
N ASP A 302 16.39 3.86 -39.39
CA ASP A 302 17.56 4.19 -38.54
C ASP A 302 17.32 5.43 -37.67
N LEU A 303 16.19 5.44 -36.93
CA LEU A 303 15.81 6.55 -36.05
C LEU A 303 16.02 6.18 -34.58
N PRO A 304 16.75 7.01 -33.81
CA PRO A 304 17.66 8.06 -34.25
C PRO A 304 18.87 7.47 -35.00
N ALA A 305 19.52 8.27 -35.85
CA ALA A 305 20.68 7.85 -36.65
C ALA A 305 21.98 7.65 -35.83
N GLY A 306 21.96 7.95 -34.56
CA GLY A 306 23.03 7.75 -33.59
C GLY A 306 22.48 7.69 -32.19
N ASP A 307 23.29 7.24 -31.26
CA ASP A 307 22.95 7.28 -29.84
C ASP A 307 22.78 8.71 -29.37
N VAL A 308 21.74 8.99 -28.58
CA VAL A 308 21.44 10.32 -28.04
C VAL A 308 21.44 10.25 -26.51
N SER A 309 22.27 11.05 -25.86
CA SER A 309 22.33 11.16 -24.41
C SER A 309 21.21 12.07 -23.92
N LEU A 310 20.46 11.62 -22.93
CA LEU A 310 19.36 12.35 -22.33
C LEU A 310 19.53 12.43 -20.82
N LEU A 311 18.90 13.42 -20.21
CA LEU A 311 18.67 13.48 -18.78
C LEU A 311 17.31 12.87 -18.47
N ALA A 312 17.24 12.03 -17.46
CA ALA A 312 15.99 11.44 -17.01
C ALA A 312 15.83 11.60 -15.50
N ALA A 313 14.68 12.06 -15.08
CA ALA A 313 14.25 11.88 -13.70
C ALA A 313 13.59 10.52 -13.55
N THR A 314 13.52 10.03 -12.32
CA THR A 314 12.76 8.80 -12.03
C THR A 314 11.40 9.19 -11.47
N THR A 315 10.34 8.67 -12.07
CA THR A 315 8.99 8.86 -11.55
C THR A 315 8.72 7.82 -10.47
N SER A 316 8.31 8.27 -9.30
CA SER A 316 7.90 7.44 -8.17
C SER A 316 6.39 7.49 -7.97
N LEU A 317 5.84 6.44 -7.37
CA LEU A 317 4.49 6.43 -6.89
C LEU A 317 4.52 6.79 -5.40
N LEU A 318 3.99 7.95 -5.06
CA LEU A 318 3.93 8.42 -3.68
C LEU A 318 2.56 8.14 -3.08
N SER A 319 2.53 7.89 -1.78
CA SER A 319 1.30 7.73 -1.00
C SER A 319 1.42 8.46 0.32
N ARG A 320 0.28 8.80 0.89
CA ARG A 320 0.18 9.28 2.26
C ARG A 320 0.36 8.14 3.25
N GLU A 321 0.90 8.40 4.43
CA GLU A 321 1.03 7.40 5.50
C GLU A 321 -0.31 6.92 6.05
N ASP A 322 -1.34 7.79 6.05
CA ASP A 322 -2.70 7.44 6.46
C ASP A 322 -3.46 6.62 5.42
N THR A 323 -2.94 6.50 4.17
CA THR A 323 -3.47 5.57 3.19
C THR A 323 -3.36 4.14 3.71
N HIS A 324 -4.48 3.42 3.67
CA HIS A 324 -4.55 2.06 4.23
C HIS A 324 -3.41 1.16 3.68
N PRO A 325 -2.61 0.48 4.54
CA PRO A 325 -1.44 -0.28 4.11
C PRO A 325 -1.72 -1.35 3.06
N ALA A 326 -2.92 -1.96 3.06
CA ALA A 326 -3.30 -2.91 2.03
C ALA A 326 -3.47 -2.27 0.65
N LEU A 327 -3.91 -1.01 0.57
CA LEU A 327 -3.96 -0.25 -0.69
C LEU A 327 -2.55 0.05 -1.18
N ARG A 328 -1.66 0.53 -0.29
CA ARG A 328 -0.25 0.78 -0.61
C ARG A 328 0.41 -0.49 -1.16
N GLN A 329 0.17 -1.64 -0.54
CA GLN A 329 0.68 -2.93 -1.02
C GLN A 329 0.13 -3.31 -2.39
N LEU A 330 -1.18 -3.13 -2.64
CA LEU A 330 -1.79 -3.42 -3.94
C LEU A 330 -1.21 -2.54 -5.06
N PHE A 331 -1.03 -1.24 -4.81
CA PHE A 331 -0.39 -0.34 -5.76
C PHE A 331 1.05 -0.76 -6.07
N ALA A 332 1.84 -1.11 -5.05
CA ALA A 332 3.22 -1.56 -5.25
C ALA A 332 3.29 -2.91 -5.98
N GLN A 333 2.36 -3.85 -5.74
CA GLN A 333 2.25 -5.09 -6.51
C GLN A 333 1.83 -4.83 -7.96
N ALA A 334 0.86 -3.95 -8.18
CA ALA A 334 0.47 -3.54 -9.53
C ALA A 334 1.65 -2.91 -10.28
N ALA A 335 2.49 -2.11 -9.59
CA ALA A 335 3.69 -1.53 -10.16
C ALA A 335 4.65 -2.59 -10.74
N GLN A 336 4.85 -3.72 -10.06
CA GLN A 336 5.70 -4.81 -10.56
C GLN A 336 5.19 -5.38 -11.89
N HIS A 337 3.88 -5.55 -12.01
CA HIS A 337 3.26 -6.08 -13.24
C HIS A 337 3.28 -5.05 -14.39
N LEU A 338 3.09 -3.77 -14.06
CA LEU A 338 2.96 -2.71 -15.06
C LEU A 338 4.31 -2.19 -15.58
N HIS A 339 5.33 -2.16 -14.71
CA HIS A 339 6.63 -1.53 -15.00
C HIS A 339 7.81 -2.50 -15.00
N GLY A 340 7.60 -3.78 -14.69
CA GLY A 340 8.67 -4.80 -14.64
C GLY A 340 9.24 -5.23 -15.99
N GLY A 341 8.69 -4.76 -17.10
CA GLY A 341 9.14 -5.05 -18.46
C GLY A 341 10.38 -4.28 -18.87
N ALA A 342 11.03 -4.72 -19.96
CA ALA A 342 12.07 -3.97 -20.62
C ALA A 342 11.50 -2.69 -21.28
N GLY A 343 12.25 -1.61 -21.22
CA GLY A 343 11.96 -0.36 -21.93
C GLY A 343 13.17 0.11 -22.74
N TRP A 344 13.05 1.29 -23.36
CA TRP A 344 14.15 1.86 -24.15
C TRP A 344 15.38 2.22 -23.29
N PHE A 345 15.16 2.50 -21.99
CA PHE A 345 16.17 2.98 -21.04
C PHE A 345 16.41 2.04 -19.87
N ASN A 346 15.71 0.92 -19.81
CA ASN A 346 15.79 -0.01 -18.68
C ASN A 346 15.74 -1.46 -19.15
N ARG A 347 16.40 -2.32 -18.41
CA ARG A 347 16.33 -3.77 -18.57
C ARG A 347 15.08 -4.32 -17.86
N PRO A 348 14.67 -5.56 -18.16
CA PRO A 348 13.62 -6.21 -17.37
C PRO A 348 13.98 -6.24 -15.89
N ARG A 349 13.03 -5.89 -15.02
CA ARG A 349 13.17 -5.84 -13.56
C ARG A 349 14.07 -4.71 -13.01
N ASP A 350 14.51 -3.74 -13.83
CA ASP A 350 15.13 -2.53 -13.30
C ASP A 350 14.11 -1.68 -12.53
N PHE A 351 12.84 -1.78 -12.93
CA PHE A 351 11.69 -1.14 -12.29
C PHE A 351 10.58 -2.16 -11.97
N PRO A 352 9.74 -1.90 -10.94
CA PRO A 352 9.94 -0.86 -9.93
C PRO A 352 11.14 -1.15 -9.06
N ASN A 353 11.75 -0.11 -8.48
CA ASN A 353 12.85 -0.25 -7.53
C ASN A 353 12.73 0.73 -6.34
N THR A 354 13.52 0.47 -5.30
CA THR A 354 13.55 1.30 -4.09
C THR A 354 14.78 2.19 -3.98
N ARG A 355 15.68 2.10 -4.96
CA ARG A 355 17.01 2.75 -4.90
C ARG A 355 17.02 4.18 -5.40
N THR A 356 16.13 4.51 -6.32
CA THR A 356 16.09 5.82 -7.00
C THR A 356 14.94 6.71 -6.50
N SER A 357 14.33 6.36 -5.38
CA SER A 357 13.31 7.18 -4.74
C SER A 357 13.95 8.29 -3.92
N GLU A 358 13.41 9.52 -4.02
CA GLU A 358 13.85 10.65 -3.20
C GLU A 358 13.26 10.62 -1.78
N LEU A 359 12.03 10.11 -1.65
CA LEU A 359 11.35 9.95 -0.38
C LEU A 359 11.59 8.54 0.17
N PRO A 360 11.54 8.36 1.50
CA PRO A 360 11.62 7.05 2.11
C PRO A 360 10.59 6.09 1.53
N VAL A 361 11.04 4.86 1.25
CA VAL A 361 10.13 3.83 0.74
C VAL A 361 9.33 3.25 1.88
N SER A 362 8.03 3.17 1.70
CA SER A 362 7.13 2.57 2.69
C SER A 362 7.44 1.07 2.89
N PRO A 363 7.18 0.52 4.08
CA PRO A 363 7.37 -0.91 4.33
C PRO A 363 6.59 -1.81 3.37
N GLU A 364 5.41 -1.38 2.93
CA GLU A 364 4.58 -2.09 1.96
C GLU A 364 5.20 -2.06 0.56
N GLY A 365 5.74 -0.90 0.15
CA GLY A 365 6.45 -0.72 -1.11
C GLY A 365 7.70 -1.60 -1.16
N ASP A 366 8.55 -1.52 -0.13
CA ASP A 366 9.77 -2.33 -0.03
C ASP A 366 9.47 -3.83 -0.04
N ARG A 367 8.49 -4.27 0.74
CA ARG A 367 8.06 -5.68 0.77
C ARG A 367 7.52 -6.16 -0.57
N ALA A 368 6.76 -5.33 -1.27
CA ALA A 368 6.25 -5.68 -2.59
C ALA A 368 7.38 -5.79 -3.62
N ILE A 369 8.34 -4.86 -3.62
CA ILE A 369 9.39 -4.78 -4.65
C ILE A 369 10.52 -5.77 -4.38
N ASN A 370 11.05 -5.80 -3.16
CA ASN A 370 12.25 -6.58 -2.79
C ASN A 370 11.93 -7.87 -2.04
N GLY A 371 10.70 -8.02 -1.53
CA GLY A 371 10.26 -9.18 -0.77
C GLY A 371 9.63 -10.28 -1.61
N THR A 372 9.24 -11.34 -0.94
CA THR A 372 8.40 -12.38 -1.52
C THR A 372 6.92 -12.11 -1.20
N PRO A 373 5.99 -12.39 -2.13
CA PRO A 373 4.58 -12.28 -1.84
C PRO A 373 4.21 -13.08 -0.60
N PRO A 374 3.35 -12.56 0.28
CA PRO A 374 2.91 -13.28 1.48
C PRO A 374 2.39 -14.67 1.14
N PHE A 375 2.74 -15.65 1.98
CA PHE A 375 2.40 -17.07 1.74
C PHE A 375 0.90 -17.27 1.46
N TRP A 376 0.03 -16.59 2.21
CA TRP A 376 -1.41 -16.72 2.10
C TRP A 376 -1.99 -16.16 0.79
N GLN A 377 -1.33 -15.17 0.16
CA GLN A 377 -1.78 -14.58 -1.11
C GLN A 377 -1.71 -15.55 -2.29
N ARG A 378 -0.98 -16.67 -2.15
CA ARG A 378 -0.93 -17.72 -3.17
C ARG A 378 -2.18 -18.60 -3.20
N TYR A 379 -2.88 -18.71 -2.07
CA TYR A 379 -3.98 -19.66 -1.90
C TYR A 379 -5.33 -18.99 -1.62
N LEU A 380 -5.31 -17.77 -1.13
CA LEU A 380 -6.50 -17.06 -0.68
C LEU A 380 -6.68 -15.76 -1.47
N PRO A 381 -7.93 -15.31 -1.67
CA PRO A 381 -8.21 -13.98 -2.20
C PRO A 381 -7.54 -12.90 -1.32
N PHE A 382 -7.21 -11.76 -1.93
CA PHE A 382 -6.50 -10.66 -1.27
C PHE A 382 -7.11 -10.27 0.09
N TRP A 383 -8.44 -10.13 0.17
CA TRP A 383 -9.12 -9.74 1.40
C TRP A 383 -8.91 -10.74 2.54
N ALA A 384 -8.90 -12.05 2.24
CA ALA A 384 -8.72 -13.09 3.25
C ALA A 384 -7.26 -13.18 3.72
N SER A 385 -6.31 -13.08 2.79
CA SER A 385 -4.89 -13.04 3.10
C SER A 385 -4.55 -11.84 3.98
N ASN A 386 -5.02 -10.65 3.62
CA ASN A 386 -4.80 -9.44 4.39
C ASN A 386 -5.45 -9.49 5.78
N LEU A 387 -6.64 -10.09 5.90
CA LEU A 387 -7.29 -10.33 7.19
C LEU A 387 -6.41 -11.21 8.09
N ILE A 388 -5.92 -12.34 7.57
CA ILE A 388 -5.06 -13.26 8.33
C ILE A 388 -3.77 -12.57 8.73
N GLU A 389 -3.10 -11.88 7.83
CA GLU A 389 -1.84 -11.18 8.10
C GLU A 389 -1.95 -10.11 9.17
N ARG A 390 -3.06 -9.40 9.24
CA ARG A 390 -3.27 -8.37 10.25
C ARG A 390 -3.80 -8.90 11.57
N MET A 391 -4.63 -9.97 11.51
CA MET A 391 -5.27 -10.55 12.69
C MET A 391 -4.46 -11.68 13.33
N TRP A 392 -3.36 -12.15 12.71
CA TRP A 392 -2.65 -13.33 13.20
C TRP A 392 -2.11 -13.17 14.63
N LEU A 393 -1.63 -11.99 15.01
CA LEU A 393 -1.19 -11.71 16.39
C LEU A 393 -2.35 -11.76 17.38
N VAL A 394 -3.51 -11.22 16.98
CA VAL A 394 -4.73 -11.25 17.79
C VAL A 394 -5.22 -12.69 17.92
N LEU A 395 -5.27 -13.44 16.81
CA LEU A 395 -5.69 -14.83 16.80
C LEU A 395 -4.73 -15.71 17.61
N GLY A 396 -3.42 -15.50 17.46
CA GLY A 396 -2.39 -16.18 18.26
C GLY A 396 -2.49 -15.85 19.75
N GLY A 397 -2.60 -14.57 20.09
CA GLY A 397 -2.79 -14.13 21.47
C GLY A 397 -4.08 -14.68 22.09
N LEU A 398 -5.16 -14.70 21.32
CA LEU A 398 -6.43 -15.28 21.73
C LEU A 398 -6.32 -16.79 21.97
N LEU A 399 -5.62 -17.51 21.08
CA LEU A 399 -5.37 -18.95 21.25
C LEU A 399 -4.61 -19.23 22.55
N VAL A 400 -3.56 -18.45 22.82
CA VAL A 400 -2.79 -18.56 24.09
C VAL A 400 -3.66 -18.25 25.31
N LEU A 401 -4.54 -17.26 25.21
CA LEU A 401 -5.49 -16.91 26.29
C LEU A 401 -6.56 -17.99 26.48
N MET A 402 -7.00 -18.65 25.43
CA MET A 402 -8.00 -19.72 25.48
C MET A 402 -7.52 -20.96 26.24
N LEU A 403 -6.22 -21.27 26.24
CA LEU A 403 -5.65 -22.41 26.92
C LEU A 403 -5.91 -22.40 28.46
N PRO A 404 -5.51 -21.33 29.20
CA PRO A 404 -5.83 -21.26 30.63
C PRO A 404 -7.34 -21.11 30.89
N LEU A 405 -8.05 -20.39 30.02
CA LEU A 405 -9.48 -20.16 30.15
C LEU A 405 -10.29 -21.49 30.02
N SER A 406 -9.86 -22.38 29.15
CA SER A 406 -10.48 -23.69 28.97
C SER A 406 -10.43 -24.55 30.26
N ARG A 407 -9.42 -24.34 31.12
CA ARG A 407 -9.32 -25.00 32.42
C ARG A 407 -10.31 -24.47 33.47
N VAL A 408 -10.83 -23.25 33.28
CA VAL A 408 -11.79 -22.65 34.22
C VAL A 408 -13.23 -23.05 33.90
N VAL A 409 -13.56 -23.40 32.67
CA VAL A 409 -14.91 -23.77 32.25
C VAL A 409 -15.42 -25.06 32.96
N PRO A 410 -14.65 -26.16 33.03
CA PRO A 410 -15.10 -27.38 33.71
C PRO A 410 -15.45 -27.17 35.20
N PRO A 411 -14.61 -26.54 36.04
CA PRO A 411 -14.97 -26.31 37.45
C PRO A 411 -16.16 -25.36 37.60
N LEU A 412 -16.33 -24.35 36.77
CA LEU A 412 -17.50 -23.47 36.77
C LEU A 412 -18.78 -24.23 36.43
N TYR A 413 -18.72 -25.11 35.45
CA TYR A 413 -19.84 -25.99 35.08
C TYR A 413 -20.20 -26.92 36.24
N GLN A 414 -19.20 -27.59 36.85
CA GLN A 414 -19.39 -28.46 38.01
C GLN A 414 -20.01 -27.72 39.19
N PHE A 415 -19.48 -26.54 39.53
CA PHE A 415 -20.00 -25.70 40.61
C PHE A 415 -21.46 -25.30 40.36
N ARG A 416 -21.82 -24.93 39.13
CA ARG A 416 -23.20 -24.58 38.78
C ARG A 416 -24.17 -25.73 38.90
N VAL A 417 -23.76 -26.91 38.46
CA VAL A 417 -24.60 -28.13 38.58
C VAL A 417 -24.72 -28.54 40.03
N ARG A 418 -23.61 -28.62 40.78
CA ARG A 418 -23.60 -29.00 42.21
C ARG A 418 -24.43 -28.05 43.07
N ARG A 419 -24.37 -26.73 42.80
CA ARG A 419 -25.16 -25.72 43.54
C ARG A 419 -26.67 -25.98 43.49
N ARG A 420 -27.18 -26.70 42.46
CA ARG A 420 -28.58 -27.09 42.38
C ARG A 420 -28.94 -28.18 43.37
N VAL A 421 -28.02 -29.10 43.65
CA VAL A 421 -28.19 -30.20 44.60
C VAL A 421 -27.91 -29.73 46.02
N PHE A 422 -26.80 -28.97 46.20
CA PHE A 422 -26.37 -28.53 47.55
C PHE A 422 -27.36 -27.63 48.27
N ARG A 423 -28.18 -26.84 47.57
CA ARG A 423 -29.22 -26.05 48.22
C ARG A 423 -30.23 -26.91 49.01
N TRP A 424 -30.46 -28.11 48.54
CA TRP A 424 -31.39 -29.05 49.19
C TRP A 424 -30.74 -29.78 50.37
N TYR A 425 -29.43 -29.95 50.38
CA TYR A 425 -28.70 -30.42 51.55
C TYR A 425 -28.82 -29.45 52.73
N ALA A 426 -28.79 -28.16 52.50
CA ALA A 426 -28.99 -27.17 53.55
C ALA A 426 -30.35 -27.35 54.24
N ARG A 427 -31.43 -27.55 53.42
CA ARG A 427 -32.78 -27.74 53.93
C ARG A 427 -32.92 -29.10 54.64
N LEU A 428 -32.27 -30.16 54.14
CA LEU A 428 -32.23 -31.45 54.79
C LEU A 428 -31.55 -31.34 56.16
N ARG A 429 -30.43 -30.64 56.27
CA ARG A 429 -29.68 -30.44 57.51
C ARG A 429 -30.50 -29.65 58.56
N ASP A 430 -31.30 -28.69 58.16
CA ASP A 430 -32.21 -27.99 59.09
C ASP A 430 -33.26 -28.94 59.68
N ILE A 431 -33.85 -29.82 58.84
CA ILE A 431 -34.79 -30.81 59.29
C ILE A 431 -34.13 -31.90 60.19
N GLU A 432 -32.91 -32.32 59.79
CA GLU A 432 -32.09 -33.23 60.54
C GLU A 432 -31.77 -32.67 61.96
N GLY A 433 -31.38 -31.40 62.02
CA GLY A 433 -31.12 -30.69 63.29
C GLY A 433 -32.37 -30.60 64.19
N LYS A 434 -33.58 -30.53 63.62
CA LYS A 434 -34.82 -30.57 64.36
C LYS A 434 -35.11 -32.01 64.87
N VAL A 435 -34.83 -33.02 64.01
CA VAL A 435 -35.00 -34.48 64.43
C VAL A 435 -34.03 -34.82 65.52
N ASP A 436 -32.75 -34.52 65.41
CA ASP A 436 -31.71 -34.88 66.37
C ASP A 436 -31.82 -34.10 67.68
N GLY A 437 -32.21 -32.77 67.59
CA GLY A 437 -32.48 -31.89 68.73
C GLY A 437 -33.82 -32.10 69.39
N GLN A 438 -34.57 -33.16 69.02
CA GLN A 438 -35.89 -33.46 69.56
C GLN A 438 -36.91 -32.30 69.50
N ARG A 439 -36.79 -31.38 68.51
CA ARG A 439 -37.66 -30.24 68.29
C ARG A 439 -38.67 -30.52 67.19
N GLY A 440 -39.95 -30.18 67.44
CA GLY A 440 -41.05 -30.36 66.47
C GLY A 440 -41.76 -31.72 66.56
N ASP A 441 -42.98 -31.78 66.03
CA ASP A 441 -43.77 -33.00 65.96
C ASP A 441 -43.21 -33.98 64.92
N PRO A 442 -42.97 -35.29 65.28
CA PRO A 442 -42.48 -36.27 64.33
C PRO A 442 -43.33 -36.42 63.06
N ALA A 443 -44.64 -36.24 63.16
CA ALA A 443 -45.55 -36.29 62.00
C ALA A 443 -45.35 -35.14 61.03
N GLU A 444 -45.12 -33.90 61.55
CA GLU A 444 -44.82 -32.69 60.72
C GLU A 444 -43.45 -32.81 60.05
N LEU A 445 -42.41 -33.26 60.78
CA LEU A 445 -41.07 -33.50 60.26
C LEU A 445 -41.04 -34.52 59.13
N THR A 446 -41.83 -35.59 59.27
CA THR A 446 -41.99 -36.60 58.21
C THR A 446 -42.67 -36.05 56.99
N LYS A 447 -43.66 -35.15 57.16
CA LYS A 447 -44.31 -34.46 56.05
C LYS A 447 -43.38 -33.45 55.32
N GLU A 448 -42.54 -32.71 56.09
CA GLU A 448 -41.52 -31.85 55.52
C GLU A 448 -40.48 -32.62 54.67
N LEU A 449 -40.07 -33.83 55.15
CA LEU A 449 -39.16 -34.71 54.42
C LEU A 449 -39.79 -35.31 53.14
N ASP A 450 -41.08 -35.66 53.20
CA ASP A 450 -41.84 -36.15 52.03
C ASP A 450 -41.98 -35.04 50.96
N GLU A 451 -42.22 -33.81 51.38
CA GLU A 451 -42.22 -32.64 50.45
C GLU A 451 -40.83 -32.40 49.85
N LEU A 452 -39.78 -32.51 50.68
CA LEU A 452 -38.41 -32.38 50.19
C LEU A 452 -38.06 -33.45 49.16
N ASP A 453 -38.40 -34.74 49.41
CA ASP A 453 -38.15 -35.81 48.44
C ASP A 453 -38.94 -35.60 47.13
N ARG A 454 -40.19 -35.19 47.21
CA ARG A 454 -40.99 -34.84 46.00
C ARG A 454 -40.37 -33.73 45.16
N VAL A 455 -39.78 -32.73 45.79
CA VAL A 455 -39.10 -31.64 45.07
C VAL A 455 -37.78 -32.13 44.51
N VAL A 456 -36.98 -32.87 45.28
CA VAL A 456 -35.67 -33.42 44.87
C VAL A 456 -35.82 -34.36 43.67
N ILE A 457 -36.87 -35.21 43.61
CA ILE A 457 -37.15 -36.06 42.43
C ILE A 457 -37.35 -35.25 41.14
N ARG A 458 -37.85 -34.04 41.24
CA ARG A 458 -38.09 -33.16 40.08
C ARG A 458 -36.86 -32.36 39.68
N VAL A 459 -35.79 -32.40 40.47
CA VAL A 459 -34.55 -31.68 40.14
C VAL A 459 -33.87 -32.37 38.95
N ALA A 460 -33.83 -31.68 37.82
CA ALA A 460 -33.16 -32.20 36.63
C ALA A 460 -31.66 -31.93 36.74
N VAL A 461 -30.86 -32.99 36.78
CA VAL A 461 -29.40 -32.96 36.75
C VAL A 461 -28.89 -33.82 35.59
N PRO A 462 -27.76 -33.47 34.96
CA PRO A 462 -27.14 -34.34 33.95
C PRO A 462 -26.79 -35.73 34.55
N LEU A 463 -26.76 -36.76 33.70
CA LEU A 463 -26.48 -38.13 34.12
C LEU A 463 -25.18 -38.27 34.91
N SER A 464 -24.14 -37.51 34.53
CA SER A 464 -22.83 -37.51 35.22
C SER A 464 -22.88 -37.04 36.69
N TYR A 465 -23.99 -36.46 37.14
CA TYR A 465 -24.19 -35.97 38.53
C TYR A 465 -25.41 -36.62 39.19
N ALA A 466 -25.93 -37.75 38.64
CA ALA A 466 -27.05 -38.49 39.17
C ALA A 466 -26.72 -39.05 40.53
N ASP A 467 -25.49 -39.51 40.78
CA ASP A 467 -25.03 -40.08 42.03
C ASP A 467 -25.18 -39.09 43.21
N GLU A 468 -24.91 -37.82 43.02
CA GLU A 468 -25.09 -36.77 44.05
C GLU A 468 -26.58 -36.59 44.42
N LEU A 469 -27.48 -36.75 43.44
CA LEU A 469 -28.92 -36.68 43.67
C LEU A 469 -29.40 -37.98 44.41
N TYR A 470 -28.88 -39.15 44.05
CA TYR A 470 -29.16 -40.38 44.74
C TYR A 470 -28.64 -40.37 46.18
N ALA A 471 -27.43 -39.85 46.41
CA ALA A 471 -26.87 -39.67 47.76
C ALA A 471 -27.76 -38.75 48.62
N LEU A 472 -28.25 -37.64 48.07
CA LEU A 472 -29.20 -36.77 48.79
C LEU A 472 -30.48 -37.49 49.14
N ARG A 473 -31.06 -38.28 48.25
CA ARG A 473 -32.28 -39.05 48.50
C ARG A 473 -32.07 -40.12 49.55
N ASN A 474 -30.92 -40.82 49.52
CA ASN A 474 -30.56 -41.79 50.55
C ASN A 474 -30.45 -41.11 51.92
N ASN A 475 -29.89 -39.96 52.03
CA ASN A 475 -29.83 -39.18 53.28
C ASN A 475 -31.22 -38.73 53.73
N ILE A 476 -32.10 -38.30 52.84
CA ILE A 476 -33.49 -37.95 53.14
C ILE A 476 -34.19 -39.20 53.74
N TYR A 477 -34.01 -40.40 53.12
CA TYR A 477 -34.58 -41.62 53.59
C TYR A 477 -34.03 -42.01 54.97
N ALA A 478 -32.73 -41.86 55.23
CA ALA A 478 -32.12 -42.15 56.55
C ALA A 478 -32.66 -41.22 57.65
N VAL A 479 -32.76 -39.89 57.36
CA VAL A 479 -33.36 -38.95 58.33
C VAL A 479 -34.82 -39.26 58.57
N ARG A 480 -35.59 -39.65 57.55
CA ARG A 480 -36.99 -40.07 57.66
C ARG A 480 -37.16 -41.23 58.51
N LYS A 481 -36.31 -42.31 58.37
CA LYS A 481 -36.33 -43.46 59.18
C LYS A 481 -36.10 -43.13 60.68
N ARG A 482 -35.20 -42.18 60.97
CA ARG A 482 -34.96 -41.69 62.35
C ARG A 482 -36.17 -40.92 62.91
N ALA A 483 -36.79 -40.09 62.12
CA ALA A 483 -37.96 -39.30 62.50
C ALA A 483 -39.18 -40.25 62.83
N LEU A 484 -39.42 -41.29 62.03
CA LEU A 484 -40.47 -42.31 62.25
C LEU A 484 -40.20 -43.16 63.50
N ALA A 485 -38.93 -43.57 63.72
CA ALA A 485 -38.56 -44.33 64.94
C ALA A 485 -38.82 -43.52 66.21
N ARG A 486 -38.59 -42.21 66.17
CA ARG A 486 -38.92 -41.27 67.26
C ARG A 486 -40.45 -41.21 67.54
N GLY A 487 -41.25 -41.14 66.49
CA GLY A 487 -42.72 -41.20 66.64
C GLY A 487 -43.29 -42.47 67.16
N ALA A 488 -42.61 -43.64 67.01
CA ALA A 488 -42.98 -44.94 67.48
C ALA A 488 -42.51 -45.27 68.92
N GLY A 489 -41.89 -44.33 69.64
CA GLY A 489 -41.41 -44.53 71.03
C GLY A 489 -40.23 -45.50 71.20
N ALA A 490 -39.52 -45.86 70.11
CA ALA A 490 -38.32 -46.70 70.13
C ALA A 490 -37.09 -45.93 70.66
N PRO A 491 -36.17 -46.50 71.50
CA PRO A 491 -34.98 -45.84 71.98
C PRO A 491 -34.07 -45.46 70.80
N ALA A 492 -33.53 -44.26 70.85
CA ALA A 492 -32.62 -43.76 69.83
C ALA A 492 -31.39 -44.65 69.67
N GLY A 493 -31.25 -45.34 68.54
CA GLY A 493 -30.02 -46.04 68.19
C GLY A 493 -28.84 -45.06 68.11
N PRO A 494 -27.58 -45.51 68.26
CA PRO A 494 -26.40 -44.60 68.29
C PRO A 494 -26.32 -43.77 67.04
N ALA A 495 -26.04 -42.46 67.23
CA ALA A 495 -25.86 -41.48 66.13
C ALA A 495 -24.77 -42.01 65.17
N MET A 496 -25.11 -42.15 63.92
CA MET A 496 -24.13 -42.48 62.89
C MET A 496 -23.12 -41.29 62.79
N PRO A 497 -21.80 -41.53 62.70
CA PRO A 497 -20.82 -40.49 62.62
C PRO A 497 -21.10 -39.70 61.37
N PRO A 498 -20.80 -38.37 61.37
CA PRO A 498 -20.99 -37.55 60.20
C PRO A 498 -20.21 -38.15 59.03
N SER A 499 -20.83 -38.27 57.88
CA SER A 499 -20.19 -38.72 56.63
C SER A 499 -18.92 -37.96 56.39
N PRO A 500 -17.78 -38.60 56.10
CA PRO A 500 -16.54 -37.90 55.86
C PRO A 500 -16.71 -36.94 54.68
N PRO A 501 -16.03 -35.77 54.67
CA PRO A 501 -16.04 -34.88 53.53
C PRO A 501 -15.53 -35.66 52.30
N LEU A 502 -16.28 -35.63 51.23
CA LEU A 502 -15.92 -36.24 49.94
C LEU A 502 -14.49 -35.81 49.58
N SER A 503 -13.58 -36.78 49.62
CA SER A 503 -12.20 -36.59 49.16
C SER A 503 -12.20 -36.10 47.72
N PRO A 504 -11.32 -35.18 47.34
CA PRO A 504 -11.18 -34.83 45.94
C PRO A 504 -10.77 -36.06 45.15
N SER A 505 -11.52 -36.36 44.10
CA SER A 505 -11.21 -37.45 43.18
C SER A 505 -9.75 -37.38 42.71
N PRO A 506 -9.04 -38.53 42.61
CA PRO A 506 -7.68 -38.52 42.13
C PRO A 506 -7.62 -37.99 40.71
N SER A 507 -6.67 -37.11 40.50
CA SER A 507 -6.28 -36.57 39.18
C SER A 507 -6.01 -37.75 38.24
N ALA A 508 -6.65 -37.76 37.07
CA ALA A 508 -6.34 -38.66 35.98
C ALA A 508 -4.87 -38.51 35.57
N PRO A 509 -4.17 -39.58 35.20
CA PRO A 509 -2.79 -39.54 34.76
C PRO A 509 -2.70 -38.81 33.42
N ARG A 510 -1.50 -38.24 33.20
CA ARG A 510 -1.04 -37.33 32.11
C ARG A 510 -1.42 -37.76 30.71
#